data_7085ca349e753ad4ee7926ff8b10f0c5
#
_entry.id   7085ca349e753ad4ee7926ff8b10f0c5
#
_cell.length_a   1.000
_cell.length_b   1.000
_cell.length_c   1.000
_cell.angle_alpha   90.00
_cell.angle_beta   90.00
_cell.angle_gamma   90.00
#
_symmetry.space_group_name_H-M   'P 1'
#
loop_
_entity.id
_entity.type
_entity.pdbx_description
1 polymer ?
#
loop_
_entity_poly.entity_id
_entity_poly.type
_entity_poly.pdbx_seq_one_letter_code
_entity_poly.pdbx_strand_id
1 'polypeptide(L)'
;MIDPLRREYTIGDIEDQANRVADVVERVRNSIFSPDYLKKSPTFSVTQLAALCRIDRSALMRRIAKGDLPAGKEINKAKREFTLSEARLWARAYGRSYVRQPDDRAVVVTTGNSKGGVSKTTTTMCMAQGLSLLGYRVLCIDLDPQGSLTSLCGFLPDTQVQEEDTVLPLCAGDESSLRYAIKQTYWDGLDVIGCSPVAFAAEFHIPSRQSKREPGFRFYDVLNKGLEDLRTEYDVVLIDTSPTLSYLSLNAFFAADGLIMPIPPRGMDFASSSQFWTLFSGLATSIAEQAGGEKTWKFINVLLCMTEGQGNVNESVVREWVKVAYGDKLMSGEIPKTVVSSSSGTKFSTVYDITKYTGSAKTYQTARVAYDAAVDQVEAQIRRVWAKD
;
A
#
# COMPACT_ATOMS: atom_id res chain seq x y z
N MET A 1 30.13 -22.03 38.51
CA MET A 1 29.83 -21.03 37.46
C MET A 1 29.80 -21.81 36.16
N ILE A 2 28.64 -21.93 35.55
CA ILE A 2 28.50 -22.57 34.22
C ILE A 2 29.03 -21.55 33.20
N ASP A 3 30.02 -21.96 32.42
CA ASP A 3 30.61 -21.14 31.36
C ASP A 3 29.48 -20.71 30.39
N PRO A 4 29.15 -19.41 30.26
CA PRO A 4 28.08 -18.93 29.42
C PRO A 4 28.28 -19.23 27.91
N LEU A 5 29.49 -19.64 27.52
CA LEU A 5 29.83 -20.01 26.14
C LEU A 5 29.58 -21.49 25.82
N ARG A 6 29.10 -22.30 26.77
CA ARG A 6 28.81 -23.73 26.63
C ARG A 6 27.33 -24.12 26.83
N ARG A 7 26.44 -23.15 26.89
CA ARG A 7 25.01 -23.45 27.05
C ARG A 7 24.40 -23.79 25.69
N GLU A 8 23.93 -25.02 25.58
CA GLU A 8 23.01 -25.38 24.47
C GLU A 8 21.61 -24.83 24.79
N TYR A 9 20.94 -24.32 23.76
CA TYR A 9 19.58 -23.80 23.87
C TYR A 9 18.61 -24.83 23.30
N THR A 10 17.54 -25.12 24.02
CA THR A 10 16.46 -26.00 23.61
C THR A 10 15.35 -25.21 22.92
N ILE A 11 14.39 -25.91 22.30
CA ILE A 11 13.16 -25.29 21.76
C ILE A 11 12.40 -24.55 22.88
N GLY A 12 12.34 -25.14 24.10
CA GLY A 12 11.71 -24.49 25.25
C GLY A 12 12.40 -23.18 25.65
N ASP A 13 13.74 -23.11 25.57
CA ASP A 13 14.45 -21.82 25.83
C ASP A 13 14.08 -20.76 24.79
N ILE A 14 13.82 -21.16 23.54
CA ILE A 14 13.38 -20.26 22.46
C ILE A 14 11.94 -19.80 22.71
N GLU A 15 11.03 -20.69 23.10
CA GLU A 15 9.64 -20.36 23.47
C GLU A 15 9.60 -19.38 24.68
N ASP A 16 10.38 -19.66 25.72
CA ASP A 16 10.51 -18.76 26.85
C ASP A 16 11.06 -17.38 26.47
N GLN A 17 12.01 -17.36 25.52
CA GLN A 17 12.54 -16.09 25.02
C GLN A 17 11.47 -15.33 24.22
N ALA A 18 10.71 -16.00 23.38
CA ALA A 18 9.62 -15.41 22.61
C ALA A 18 8.56 -14.80 23.55
N ASN A 19 8.12 -15.55 24.57
CA ASN A 19 7.17 -15.09 25.57
C ASN A 19 7.68 -13.83 26.33
N ARG A 20 8.95 -13.83 26.77
CA ARG A 20 9.56 -12.66 27.42
C ARG A 20 9.59 -11.43 26.52
N VAL A 21 9.88 -11.60 25.22
CA VAL A 21 9.88 -10.48 24.27
C VAL A 21 8.46 -9.97 24.07
N ALA A 22 7.48 -10.87 23.93
CA ALA A 22 6.07 -10.53 23.77
C ALA A 22 5.56 -9.71 24.98
N ASP A 23 5.85 -10.15 26.20
CA ASP A 23 5.49 -9.43 27.43
C ASP A 23 6.10 -8.03 27.52
N VAL A 24 7.34 -7.85 27.05
CA VAL A 24 7.98 -6.53 27.01
C VAL A 24 7.30 -5.65 25.95
N VAL A 25 7.04 -6.19 24.78
CA VAL A 25 6.34 -5.48 23.71
C VAL A 25 4.95 -5.03 24.17
N GLU A 26 4.19 -5.91 24.85
CA GLU A 26 2.87 -5.58 25.38
C GLU A 26 2.95 -4.48 26.45
N ARG A 27 3.89 -4.55 27.38
CA ARG A 27 4.09 -3.50 28.39
C ARG A 27 4.48 -2.16 27.77
N VAL A 28 5.38 -2.18 26.79
CA VAL A 28 5.77 -0.97 26.04
C VAL A 28 4.58 -0.40 25.29
N ARG A 29 3.78 -1.24 24.64
CA ARG A 29 2.52 -0.82 23.98
C ARG A 29 1.58 -0.16 24.98
N ASN A 30 1.26 -0.81 26.10
CA ASN A 30 0.35 -0.28 27.11
C ASN A 30 0.85 1.03 27.73
N SER A 31 2.17 1.28 27.74
CA SER A 31 2.76 2.52 28.24
C SER A 31 2.81 3.64 27.21
N ILE A 32 2.97 3.29 25.92
CA ILE A 32 3.08 4.26 24.80
C ILE A 32 1.71 4.51 24.17
N PHE A 33 0.86 3.49 24.13
CA PHE A 33 -0.46 3.51 23.50
C PHE A 33 -1.55 3.72 24.56
N SER A 34 -1.64 4.94 25.04
CA SER A 34 -2.83 5.38 25.78
C SER A 34 -4.08 5.33 24.86
N PRO A 35 -5.32 5.36 25.39
CA PRO A 35 -6.57 5.27 24.61
C PRO A 35 -6.71 6.25 23.44
N ASP A 36 -5.85 7.28 23.37
CA ASP A 36 -5.81 8.26 22.27
C ASP A 36 -5.10 7.78 21.00
N TYR A 37 -4.60 6.54 20.94
CA TYR A 37 -3.85 6.01 19.81
C TYR A 37 -4.71 5.58 18.62
N LEU A 38 -6.02 5.56 18.73
CA LEU A 38 -6.89 5.31 17.59
C LEU A 38 -6.64 6.36 16.52
N LYS A 39 -6.16 5.90 15.36
CA LYS A 39 -6.01 6.76 14.19
C LYS A 39 -7.34 7.43 13.87
N LYS A 40 -7.30 8.71 13.59
CA LYS A 40 -8.46 9.50 13.21
C LYS A 40 -8.31 10.00 11.80
N SER A 41 -9.41 9.98 11.05
CA SER A 41 -9.45 10.58 9.72
C SER A 41 -9.05 12.06 9.78
N PRO A 42 -8.28 12.56 8.82
CA PRO A 42 -7.94 13.97 8.76
C PRO A 42 -9.17 14.84 8.45
N THR A 43 -9.10 16.10 8.83
CA THR A 43 -10.05 17.13 8.41
C THR A 43 -9.41 18.09 7.42
N PHE A 44 -10.23 18.75 6.61
CA PHE A 44 -9.78 19.63 5.54
C PHE A 44 -10.30 21.05 5.78
N SER A 45 -9.42 22.04 5.70
CA SER A 45 -9.80 23.44 5.63
C SER A 45 -10.36 23.79 4.26
N VAL A 46 -11.04 24.93 4.16
CA VAL A 46 -11.52 25.49 2.87
C VAL A 46 -10.40 25.55 1.82
N THR A 47 -9.19 25.95 2.23
CA THR A 47 -8.04 26.06 1.31
C THR A 47 -7.58 24.67 0.81
N GLN A 48 -7.50 23.70 1.70
CA GLN A 48 -7.10 22.34 1.33
C GLN A 48 -8.17 21.67 0.44
N LEU A 49 -9.45 21.88 0.73
CA LEU A 49 -10.52 21.34 -0.10
C LEU A 49 -10.56 22.00 -1.49
N ALA A 50 -10.37 23.31 -1.57
CA ALA A 50 -10.28 24.03 -2.84
C ALA A 50 -9.11 23.52 -3.69
N ALA A 51 -7.94 23.31 -3.08
CA ALA A 51 -6.78 22.72 -3.74
C ALA A 51 -7.06 21.29 -4.23
N LEU A 52 -7.70 20.43 -3.41
CA LEU A 52 -8.09 19.08 -3.78
C LEU A 52 -9.01 19.08 -5.00
N CYS A 53 -10.00 19.96 -5.04
CA CYS A 53 -10.94 20.10 -6.14
C CYS A 53 -10.37 20.85 -7.36
N ARG A 54 -9.16 21.45 -7.25
CA ARG A 54 -8.53 22.32 -8.27
C ARG A 54 -9.40 23.52 -8.64
N ILE A 55 -10.04 24.16 -7.65
CA ILE A 55 -10.87 25.35 -7.79
C ILE A 55 -10.38 26.46 -6.86
N ASP A 56 -10.77 27.69 -7.14
CA ASP A 56 -10.52 28.79 -6.24
C ASP A 56 -11.49 28.78 -5.03
N ARG A 57 -11.07 29.47 -3.96
CA ARG A 57 -11.87 29.57 -2.74
C ARG A 57 -13.24 30.19 -2.96
N SER A 58 -13.36 31.14 -3.88
CA SER A 58 -14.62 31.85 -4.15
C SER A 58 -15.61 30.91 -4.85
N ALA A 59 -15.13 30.09 -5.79
CA ALA A 59 -15.94 29.07 -6.44
C ALA A 59 -16.44 28.03 -5.43
N LEU A 60 -15.58 27.58 -4.50
CA LEU A 60 -15.97 26.67 -3.43
C LEU A 60 -17.05 27.29 -2.55
N MET A 61 -16.87 28.53 -2.10
CA MET A 61 -17.85 29.20 -1.25
C MET A 61 -19.20 29.43 -1.93
N ARG A 62 -19.20 29.77 -3.23
CA ARG A 62 -20.44 29.87 -4.03
C ARG A 62 -21.17 28.52 -4.11
N ARG A 63 -20.42 27.43 -4.24
CA ARG A 63 -21.00 26.10 -4.32
C ARG A 63 -21.59 25.66 -2.96
N ILE A 64 -20.92 25.97 -1.85
CA ILE A 64 -21.46 25.77 -0.50
C ILE A 64 -22.81 26.51 -0.33
N ALA A 65 -22.87 27.78 -0.78
CA ALA A 65 -24.09 28.58 -0.70
C ALA A 65 -25.25 28.01 -1.56
N LYS A 66 -24.94 27.27 -2.63
CA LYS A 66 -25.92 26.61 -3.46
C LYS A 66 -26.56 25.39 -2.79
N GLY A 67 -25.86 24.77 -1.81
CA GLY A 67 -26.41 23.71 -0.95
C GLY A 67 -26.47 22.30 -1.56
N ASP A 68 -25.86 22.05 -2.70
CA ASP A 68 -25.86 20.74 -3.36
C ASP A 68 -24.65 19.87 -2.99
N LEU A 69 -23.71 20.40 -2.22
CA LEU A 69 -22.57 19.68 -1.65
C LEU A 69 -22.42 19.98 -0.16
N PRO A 70 -21.78 19.08 0.62
CA PRO A 70 -21.61 19.26 2.05
C PRO A 70 -20.96 20.61 2.37
N ALA A 71 -21.54 21.33 3.32
CA ALA A 71 -21.05 22.65 3.72
C ALA A 71 -19.87 22.60 4.69
N GLY A 72 -19.56 21.43 5.26
CA GLY A 72 -18.60 21.29 6.35
C GLY A 72 -19.10 21.91 7.66
N LYS A 73 -18.36 21.72 8.74
CA LYS A 73 -18.65 22.24 10.07
C LYS A 73 -18.03 23.65 10.22
N GLU A 74 -18.85 24.63 10.57
CA GLU A 74 -18.36 25.95 10.94
C GLU A 74 -17.76 25.92 12.35
N ILE A 75 -16.46 26.21 12.46
CA ILE A 75 -15.74 26.26 13.73
C ILE A 75 -15.84 27.66 14.32
N ASN A 76 -15.75 28.68 13.46
CA ASN A 76 -16.03 30.07 13.77
C ASN A 76 -16.30 30.84 12.46
N LYS A 77 -16.61 32.16 12.55
CA LYS A 77 -16.93 33.01 11.39
C LYS A 77 -15.89 32.98 10.26
N ALA A 78 -14.62 32.64 10.57
CA ALA A 78 -13.52 32.64 9.61
C ALA A 78 -13.04 31.22 9.23
N LYS A 79 -13.38 30.18 10.00
CA LYS A 79 -12.84 28.84 9.85
C LYS A 79 -13.97 27.81 9.69
N ARG A 80 -13.85 27.01 8.64
CA ARG A 80 -14.72 25.89 8.32
C ARG A 80 -13.86 24.65 8.08
N GLU A 81 -14.32 23.51 8.57
CA GLU A 81 -13.65 22.23 8.43
C GLU A 81 -14.59 21.20 7.79
N PHE A 82 -14.01 20.38 6.90
CA PHE A 82 -14.68 19.29 6.22
C PHE A 82 -14.09 17.95 6.70
N THR A 83 -14.93 16.97 6.88
CA THR A 83 -14.49 15.59 7.10
C THR A 83 -13.87 15.01 5.84
N LEU A 84 -13.16 13.90 5.98
CA LEU A 84 -12.61 13.18 4.83
C LEU A 84 -13.71 12.72 3.87
N SER A 85 -14.83 12.20 4.40
CA SER A 85 -15.99 11.80 3.60
C SER A 85 -16.57 12.96 2.78
N GLU A 86 -16.75 14.13 3.40
CA GLU A 86 -17.19 15.32 2.69
C GLU A 86 -16.19 15.77 1.61
N ALA A 87 -14.89 15.73 1.91
CA ALA A 87 -13.85 16.09 0.95
C ALA A 87 -13.84 15.18 -0.28
N ARG A 88 -14.06 13.88 -0.09
CA ARG A 88 -14.18 12.89 -1.19
C ARG A 88 -15.43 13.14 -2.05
N LEU A 89 -16.57 13.49 -1.45
CA LEU A 89 -17.78 13.88 -2.20
C LEU A 89 -17.51 15.11 -3.07
N TRP A 90 -16.83 16.10 -2.53
CA TRP A 90 -16.40 17.27 -3.29
C TRP A 90 -15.46 16.91 -4.44
N ALA A 91 -14.45 16.07 -4.19
CA ALA A 91 -13.51 15.62 -5.22
C ALA A 91 -14.25 14.92 -6.38
N ARG A 92 -15.19 14.04 -6.07
CA ARG A 92 -16.05 13.39 -7.07
C ARG A 92 -16.88 14.38 -7.89
N ALA A 93 -17.54 15.33 -7.23
CA ALA A 93 -18.39 16.31 -7.88
C ALA A 93 -17.61 17.24 -8.84
N TYR A 94 -16.31 17.40 -8.62
CA TYR A 94 -15.42 18.15 -9.50
C TYR A 94 -14.62 17.27 -10.49
N GLY A 95 -15.06 16.03 -10.68
CA GLY A 95 -14.48 15.12 -11.68
C GLY A 95 -13.04 14.71 -11.38
N ARG A 96 -12.65 14.70 -10.08
CA ARG A 96 -11.33 14.24 -9.67
C ARG A 96 -11.17 12.73 -9.78
N SER A 97 -12.25 11.97 -9.71
CA SER A 97 -12.27 10.56 -10.03
C SER A 97 -13.00 10.30 -11.35
N TYR A 98 -12.53 9.32 -12.10
CA TYR A 98 -13.26 8.77 -13.24
C TYR A 98 -14.50 8.02 -12.73
N VAL A 99 -15.63 8.21 -13.38
CA VAL A 99 -16.82 7.43 -13.09
C VAL A 99 -16.72 6.14 -13.89
N ARG A 100 -16.37 5.06 -13.20
CA ARG A 100 -16.27 3.72 -13.79
C ARG A 100 -17.60 3.29 -14.41
N GLN A 101 -17.53 2.70 -15.59
CA GLN A 101 -18.72 2.12 -16.25
C GLN A 101 -19.14 0.84 -15.52
N PRO A 102 -20.41 0.41 -15.62
CA PRO A 102 -20.90 -0.79 -14.92
C PRO A 102 -20.07 -2.07 -15.20
N ASP A 103 -19.55 -2.21 -16.42
CA ASP A 103 -18.77 -3.38 -16.84
C ASP A 103 -17.26 -3.28 -16.54
N ASP A 104 -16.81 -2.13 -16.07
CA ASP A 104 -15.40 -1.96 -15.69
C ASP A 104 -15.14 -2.67 -14.36
N ARG A 105 -13.98 -3.28 -14.26
CA ARG A 105 -13.52 -3.99 -13.05
C ARG A 105 -12.46 -3.16 -12.33
N ALA A 106 -12.32 -3.39 -11.02
CA ALA A 106 -11.26 -2.78 -10.26
C ALA A 106 -9.89 -3.07 -10.90
N VAL A 107 -9.06 -2.05 -10.99
CA VAL A 107 -7.66 -2.20 -11.40
C VAL A 107 -6.85 -2.63 -10.19
N VAL A 108 -6.15 -3.76 -10.32
CA VAL A 108 -5.28 -4.30 -9.28
C VAL A 108 -3.85 -3.82 -9.51
N VAL A 109 -3.26 -3.18 -8.53
CA VAL A 109 -1.89 -2.67 -8.60
C VAL A 109 -1.07 -3.26 -7.46
N THR A 110 0.03 -3.92 -7.79
CA THR A 110 0.93 -4.51 -6.81
C THR A 110 2.19 -3.68 -6.65
N THR A 111 2.52 -3.36 -5.42
CA THR A 111 3.81 -2.74 -5.06
C THR A 111 4.79 -3.83 -4.66
N GLY A 112 5.88 -3.99 -5.40
CA GLY A 112 6.83 -5.06 -5.18
C GLY A 112 8.28 -4.66 -5.44
N ASN A 113 9.19 -5.24 -4.65
CA ASN A 113 10.64 -5.21 -4.83
C ASN A 113 11.23 -6.27 -3.88
N SER A 114 12.25 -7.00 -4.35
CA SER A 114 12.92 -8.03 -3.53
C SER A 114 13.75 -7.49 -2.38
N LYS A 115 13.90 -6.18 -2.25
CA LYS A 115 14.67 -5.57 -1.16
C LYS A 115 13.77 -5.00 -0.06
N GLY A 116 14.19 -5.25 1.19
CA GLY A 116 13.55 -4.66 2.36
C GLY A 116 13.91 -3.17 2.53
N GLY A 117 13.02 -2.38 3.14
CA GLY A 117 13.29 -0.98 3.48
C GLY A 117 13.32 -0.01 2.30
N VAL A 118 12.78 -0.37 1.15
CA VAL A 118 12.70 0.48 -0.06
C VAL A 118 11.38 1.23 -0.20
N SER A 119 10.67 1.44 0.87
CA SER A 119 9.40 2.18 0.94
C SER A 119 8.21 1.52 0.22
N LYS A 120 8.17 0.20 0.01
CA LYS A 120 7.01 -0.50 -0.59
C LYS A 120 5.71 -0.14 0.12
N THR A 121 5.61 -0.51 1.38
CA THR A 121 4.44 -0.30 2.24
C THR A 121 4.00 1.16 2.34
N THR A 122 4.97 2.08 2.52
CA THR A 122 4.67 3.52 2.55
C THR A 122 4.12 4.01 1.21
N THR A 123 4.67 3.52 0.10
CA THR A 123 4.19 3.84 -1.25
C THR A 123 2.77 3.31 -1.44
N THR A 124 2.51 2.03 -1.09
CA THR A 124 1.17 1.43 -1.18
C THR A 124 0.15 2.24 -0.38
N MET A 125 0.44 2.58 0.89
CA MET A 125 -0.48 3.34 1.72
C MET A 125 -0.69 4.77 1.20
N CYS A 126 0.37 5.45 0.74
CA CYS A 126 0.23 6.79 0.15
C CYS A 126 -0.59 6.77 -1.14
N MET A 127 -0.42 5.75 -2.00
CA MET A 127 -1.26 5.56 -3.19
C MET A 127 -2.72 5.33 -2.79
N ALA A 128 -2.98 4.48 -1.79
CA ALA A 128 -4.33 4.19 -1.30
C ALA A 128 -5.03 5.45 -0.79
N GLN A 129 -4.37 6.19 0.08
CA GLN A 129 -4.92 7.44 0.64
C GLN A 129 -5.11 8.50 -0.44
N GLY A 130 -4.15 8.67 -1.35
CA GLY A 130 -4.23 9.62 -2.45
C GLY A 130 -5.38 9.31 -3.41
N LEU A 131 -5.52 8.06 -3.86
CA LEU A 131 -6.62 7.62 -4.72
C LEU A 131 -7.97 7.74 -4.02
N SER A 132 -8.05 7.37 -2.72
CA SER A 132 -9.26 7.57 -1.95
C SER A 132 -9.65 9.05 -1.84
N LEU A 133 -8.70 9.96 -1.65
CA LEU A 133 -8.95 11.42 -1.67
C LEU A 133 -9.51 11.91 -2.99
N LEU A 134 -9.13 11.31 -4.11
CA LEU A 134 -9.71 11.60 -5.41
C LEU A 134 -11.16 11.10 -5.54
N GLY A 135 -11.64 10.29 -4.60
CA GLY A 135 -13.01 9.79 -4.53
C GLY A 135 -13.15 8.29 -4.84
N TYR A 136 -12.09 7.59 -5.22
CA TYR A 136 -12.14 6.14 -5.48
C TYR A 136 -12.41 5.32 -4.22
N ARG A 137 -13.04 4.15 -4.39
CA ARG A 137 -13.13 3.11 -3.35
C ARG A 137 -11.93 2.19 -3.50
N VAL A 138 -11.10 2.13 -2.47
CA VAL A 138 -9.81 1.43 -2.49
C VAL A 138 -9.83 0.28 -1.49
N LEU A 139 -9.38 -0.89 -1.94
CA LEU A 139 -9.06 -2.02 -1.06
C LEU A 139 -7.55 -2.18 -1.00
N CYS A 140 -6.98 -2.19 0.19
CA CYS A 140 -5.61 -2.60 0.42
C CYS A 140 -5.53 -4.06 0.81
N ILE A 141 -4.49 -4.76 0.35
CA ILE A 141 -4.18 -6.13 0.78
C ILE A 141 -2.72 -6.16 1.23
N ASP A 142 -2.52 -6.50 2.49
CA ASP A 142 -1.20 -6.69 3.07
C ASP A 142 -0.81 -8.17 2.92
N LEU A 143 0.31 -8.45 2.27
CA LEU A 143 0.87 -9.80 2.12
C LEU A 143 2.24 -9.95 2.80
N ASP A 144 2.67 -8.95 3.57
CA ASP A 144 3.87 -9.06 4.38
C ASP A 144 3.50 -9.53 5.80
N PRO A 145 3.98 -10.71 6.27
CA PRO A 145 3.72 -11.18 7.63
C PRO A 145 4.14 -10.21 8.74
N GLN A 146 4.95 -9.20 8.42
CA GLN A 146 5.28 -8.12 9.35
C GLN A 146 4.08 -7.17 9.62
N GLY A 147 3.04 -7.20 8.79
CA GLY A 147 1.82 -6.42 8.98
C GLY A 147 2.03 -4.89 8.97
N SER A 148 3.01 -4.43 8.21
CA SER A 148 3.36 -2.99 8.19
C SER A 148 2.25 -2.14 7.56
N LEU A 149 1.63 -2.59 6.47
CA LEU A 149 0.49 -1.91 5.86
C LEU A 149 -0.73 -1.98 6.78
N THR A 150 -0.96 -3.11 7.41
CA THR A 150 -1.99 -3.33 8.43
C THR A 150 -1.88 -2.31 9.55
N SER A 151 -0.65 -2.08 10.06
CA SER A 151 -0.38 -1.06 11.07
C SER A 151 -0.64 0.36 10.56
N LEU A 152 -0.29 0.65 9.31
CA LEU A 152 -0.61 1.94 8.66
C LEU A 152 -2.11 2.12 8.47
N CYS A 153 -2.88 1.06 8.31
CA CYS A 153 -4.34 1.07 8.25
C CYS A 153 -5.02 1.20 9.63
N GLY A 154 -4.25 1.19 10.72
CA GLY A 154 -4.75 1.44 12.07
C GLY A 154 -5.06 0.20 12.89
N PHE A 155 -4.62 -0.98 12.45
CA PHE A 155 -4.78 -2.24 13.18
C PHE A 155 -3.43 -2.71 13.76
N LEU A 156 -3.50 -3.45 14.86
CA LEU A 156 -2.34 -4.10 15.47
C LEU A 156 -2.24 -5.54 14.94
N PRO A 157 -1.24 -5.87 14.11
CA PRO A 157 -1.13 -7.19 13.47
C PRO A 157 -1.17 -8.36 14.46
N ASP A 158 -0.48 -8.23 15.59
CA ASP A 158 -0.31 -9.32 16.55
C ASP A 158 -1.53 -9.56 17.47
N THR A 159 -2.46 -8.61 17.56
CA THR A 159 -3.57 -8.68 18.53
C THR A 159 -4.95 -8.48 17.93
N GLN A 160 -5.04 -7.77 16.80
CA GLN A 160 -6.31 -7.40 16.16
C GLN A 160 -6.51 -8.07 14.79
N VAL A 161 -5.53 -8.88 14.34
CA VAL A 161 -5.60 -9.60 13.07
C VAL A 161 -5.44 -11.08 13.35
N GLN A 162 -6.54 -11.81 13.25
CA GLN A 162 -6.59 -13.24 13.39
C GLN A 162 -6.42 -13.92 12.02
N GLU A 163 -6.40 -15.24 11.98
CA GLU A 163 -6.25 -16.01 10.73
C GLU A 163 -7.35 -15.67 9.72
N GLU A 164 -8.59 -15.60 10.18
CA GLU A 164 -9.77 -15.24 9.39
C GLU A 164 -9.78 -13.80 8.85
N ASP A 165 -8.90 -12.95 9.32
CA ASP A 165 -8.73 -11.57 8.84
C ASP A 165 -7.67 -11.44 7.76
N THR A 166 -7.04 -12.56 7.38
CA THR A 166 -5.90 -12.61 6.43
C THR A 166 -6.25 -13.38 5.16
N VAL A 167 -5.34 -13.44 4.22
CA VAL A 167 -5.49 -14.26 3.01
C VAL A 167 -5.34 -15.78 3.27
N LEU A 168 -5.04 -16.20 4.49
CA LEU A 168 -4.67 -17.57 4.79
C LEU A 168 -5.81 -18.58 4.52
N PRO A 169 -7.07 -18.39 4.94
CA PRO A 169 -8.17 -19.31 4.63
C PRO A 169 -8.39 -19.49 3.12
N LEU A 170 -8.24 -18.44 2.32
CA LEU A 170 -8.26 -18.55 0.86
C LEU A 170 -7.11 -19.44 0.35
N CYS A 171 -5.90 -19.25 0.86
CA CYS A 171 -4.72 -20.04 0.48
C CYS A 171 -4.82 -21.49 0.92
N ALA A 172 -5.43 -21.79 2.07
CA ALA A 172 -5.71 -23.11 2.57
C ALA A 172 -6.79 -23.83 1.74
N GLY A 173 -7.71 -23.07 1.12
CA GLY A 173 -8.83 -23.58 0.33
C GLY A 173 -10.12 -23.70 1.12
N ASP A 174 -10.18 -23.10 2.30
CA ASP A 174 -11.36 -23.05 3.17
C ASP A 174 -12.34 -21.99 2.69
N GLU A 175 -11.83 -20.97 1.97
CA GLU A 175 -12.59 -19.89 1.38
C GLU A 175 -12.34 -19.75 -0.12
N SER A 176 -13.30 -19.21 -0.86
CA SER A 176 -13.23 -19.00 -2.32
C SER A 176 -13.16 -17.52 -2.72
N SER A 177 -13.47 -16.61 -1.82
CA SER A 177 -13.45 -15.15 -1.99
C SER A 177 -12.75 -14.51 -0.78
N LEU A 178 -12.12 -13.38 -0.97
CA LEU A 178 -11.49 -12.59 0.10
C LEU A 178 -12.46 -11.69 0.86
N ARG A 179 -13.75 -11.76 0.56
CA ARG A 179 -14.78 -10.93 1.19
C ARG A 179 -14.83 -11.06 2.71
N TYR A 180 -14.56 -12.24 3.24
CA TYR A 180 -14.58 -12.53 4.67
C TYR A 180 -13.56 -11.69 5.46
N ALA A 181 -12.42 -11.37 4.85
CA ALA A 181 -11.29 -10.74 5.53
C ALA A 181 -11.30 -9.20 5.46
N ILE A 182 -12.30 -8.59 4.82
CA ILE A 182 -12.36 -7.13 4.64
C ILE A 182 -12.67 -6.43 5.94
N LYS A 183 -11.81 -5.47 6.31
CA LYS A 183 -11.99 -4.58 7.46
C LYS A 183 -12.03 -3.13 7.02
N GLN A 184 -12.99 -2.37 7.57
CA GLN A 184 -13.03 -0.92 7.39
C GLN A 184 -11.91 -0.25 8.19
N THR A 185 -11.21 0.70 7.58
CA THR A 185 -10.15 1.45 8.24
C THR A 185 -10.66 2.76 8.84
N TYR A 186 -9.77 3.46 9.57
CA TYR A 186 -10.05 4.85 10.02
C TYR A 186 -10.19 5.84 8.86
N TRP A 187 -9.79 5.46 7.64
CA TRP A 187 -9.75 6.31 6.46
C TRP A 187 -10.95 6.02 5.56
N ASP A 188 -11.89 6.96 5.45
CA ASP A 188 -13.08 6.78 4.63
C ASP A 188 -12.75 6.44 3.17
N GLY A 189 -13.43 5.41 2.63
CA GLY A 189 -13.21 4.90 1.27
C GLY A 189 -11.95 4.06 1.08
N LEU A 190 -11.34 3.62 2.17
CA LEU A 190 -10.22 2.70 2.20
C LEU A 190 -10.51 1.55 3.15
N ASP A 191 -10.62 0.35 2.61
CA ASP A 191 -10.74 -0.89 3.36
C ASP A 191 -9.42 -1.68 3.27
N VAL A 192 -9.23 -2.65 4.18
CA VAL A 192 -8.02 -3.48 4.21
C VAL A 192 -8.33 -4.95 4.48
N ILE A 193 -7.57 -5.82 3.81
CA ILE A 193 -7.34 -7.20 4.22
C ILE A 193 -5.98 -7.20 4.90
N GLY A 194 -5.99 -7.49 6.20
CA GLY A 194 -4.82 -7.40 7.05
C GLY A 194 -3.85 -8.58 6.87
N CYS A 195 -2.67 -8.43 7.44
CA CYS A 195 -1.68 -9.49 7.56
C CYS A 195 -1.13 -9.53 8.97
N SER A 196 -0.75 -10.72 9.39
CA SER A 196 -0.05 -11.00 10.64
C SER A 196 0.88 -12.21 10.44
N PRO A 197 1.75 -12.55 11.39
CA PRO A 197 2.66 -13.68 11.24
C PRO A 197 2.01 -15.00 10.87
N VAL A 198 0.73 -15.21 11.20
CA VAL A 198 -0.01 -16.45 10.83
C VAL A 198 -0.11 -16.64 9.32
N ALA A 199 -0.15 -15.55 8.54
CA ALA A 199 -0.22 -15.62 7.08
C ALA A 199 0.99 -16.30 6.43
N PHE A 200 2.11 -16.45 7.16
CA PHE A 200 3.26 -17.21 6.69
C PHE A 200 2.90 -18.68 6.37
N ALA A 201 1.88 -19.23 7.01
CA ALA A 201 1.41 -20.59 6.73
C ALA A 201 0.92 -20.78 5.28
N ALA A 202 0.54 -19.72 4.57
CA ALA A 202 0.18 -19.78 3.15
C ALA A 202 1.32 -20.32 2.27
N GLU A 203 2.58 -20.08 2.66
CA GLU A 203 3.77 -20.61 1.97
C GLU A 203 3.88 -22.16 2.04
N PHE A 204 3.14 -22.80 2.94
CA PHE A 204 3.02 -24.24 3.05
C PHE A 204 1.72 -24.77 2.44
N HIS A 205 0.62 -24.03 2.59
CA HIS A 205 -0.70 -24.45 2.09
C HIS A 205 -0.75 -24.46 0.56
N ILE A 206 -0.28 -23.40 -0.11
CA ILE A 206 -0.30 -23.30 -1.57
C ILE A 206 0.46 -24.45 -2.25
N PRO A 207 1.74 -24.75 -1.89
CA PRO A 207 2.44 -25.90 -2.47
C PRO A 207 1.82 -27.25 -2.12
N SER A 208 1.24 -27.39 -0.91
CA SER A 208 0.54 -28.61 -0.52
C SER A 208 -0.65 -28.90 -1.44
N ARG A 209 -1.47 -27.89 -1.74
CA ARG A 209 -2.59 -27.97 -2.69
C ARG A 209 -2.12 -28.31 -4.10
N GLN A 210 -1.03 -27.70 -4.56
CA GLN A 210 -0.41 -28.01 -5.84
C GLN A 210 0.04 -29.48 -5.90
N SER A 211 0.64 -30.00 -4.82
CA SER A 211 1.10 -31.38 -4.74
C SER A 211 -0.05 -32.42 -4.74
N LYS A 212 -1.19 -32.05 -4.15
CA LYS A 212 -2.43 -32.84 -4.18
C LYS A 212 -3.10 -32.88 -5.55
N ARG A 213 -2.65 -32.07 -6.51
CA ARG A 213 -3.21 -31.93 -7.87
C ARG A 213 -4.71 -31.63 -7.84
N GLU A 214 -5.15 -30.73 -6.98
CA GLU A 214 -6.55 -30.31 -6.92
C GLU A 214 -7.03 -29.87 -8.30
N PRO A 215 -8.20 -30.36 -8.79
CA PRO A 215 -8.68 -30.03 -10.13
C PRO A 215 -8.84 -28.52 -10.33
N GLY A 216 -8.21 -27.98 -11.38
CA GLY A 216 -8.28 -26.54 -11.71
C GLY A 216 -7.49 -25.63 -10.76
N PHE A 217 -6.75 -26.18 -9.79
CA PHE A 217 -5.90 -25.39 -8.92
C PHE A 217 -4.66 -24.90 -9.67
N ARG A 218 -4.37 -23.61 -9.52
CA ARG A 218 -3.16 -22.95 -10.03
C ARG A 218 -2.53 -22.14 -8.91
N PHE A 219 -1.36 -22.54 -8.47
CA PHE A 219 -0.70 -21.96 -7.29
C PHE A 219 -0.44 -20.45 -7.40
N TYR A 220 -0.40 -19.89 -8.60
CA TYR A 220 -0.17 -18.49 -8.89
C TYR A 220 -1.46 -17.66 -9.08
N ASP A 221 -2.63 -18.30 -9.07
CA ASP A 221 -3.93 -17.69 -9.42
C ASP A 221 -4.91 -17.64 -8.22
N VAL A 222 -4.44 -18.01 -7.05
CA VAL A 222 -5.28 -18.11 -5.84
C VAL A 222 -5.84 -16.72 -5.47
N LEU A 223 -4.97 -15.73 -5.40
CA LEU A 223 -5.36 -14.37 -5.04
C LEU A 223 -6.26 -13.73 -6.11
N ASN A 224 -5.96 -13.93 -7.39
CA ASN A 224 -6.77 -13.41 -8.49
C ASN A 224 -8.20 -13.96 -8.44
N LYS A 225 -8.36 -15.29 -8.19
CA LYS A 225 -9.68 -15.89 -8.01
C LYS A 225 -10.40 -15.35 -6.78
N GLY A 226 -9.69 -15.20 -5.66
CA GLY A 226 -10.26 -14.66 -4.42
C GLY A 226 -10.70 -13.19 -4.54
N LEU A 227 -10.23 -12.46 -5.56
CA LEU A 227 -10.61 -11.09 -5.85
C LEU A 227 -11.76 -10.93 -6.85
N GLU A 228 -12.23 -12.02 -7.48
CA GLU A 228 -13.13 -11.97 -8.64
C GLU A 228 -14.42 -11.16 -8.36
N ASP A 229 -15.08 -11.43 -7.27
CA ASP A 229 -16.31 -10.74 -6.87
C ASP A 229 -16.05 -9.31 -6.33
N LEU A 230 -14.89 -9.09 -5.69
CA LEU A 230 -14.52 -7.79 -5.14
C LEU A 230 -14.16 -6.76 -6.21
N ARG A 231 -13.72 -7.20 -7.37
CA ARG A 231 -13.42 -6.32 -8.52
C ARG A 231 -14.64 -5.54 -9.03
N THR A 232 -15.85 -5.92 -8.66
CA THR A 232 -17.08 -5.18 -8.99
C THR A 232 -17.41 -4.11 -7.96
N GLU A 233 -16.91 -4.21 -6.74
CA GLU A 233 -17.24 -3.33 -5.61
C GLU A 233 -16.25 -2.21 -5.40
N TYR A 234 -14.96 -2.50 -5.59
CA TYR A 234 -13.88 -1.52 -5.49
C TYR A 234 -13.52 -0.93 -6.84
N ASP A 235 -12.95 0.26 -6.83
CA ASP A 235 -12.41 0.89 -8.02
C ASP A 235 -10.93 0.49 -8.22
N VAL A 236 -10.18 0.42 -7.14
CA VAL A 236 -8.75 0.05 -7.14
C VAL A 236 -8.46 -0.92 -6.01
N VAL A 237 -7.66 -1.95 -6.30
CA VAL A 237 -7.08 -2.84 -5.29
C VAL A 237 -5.57 -2.63 -5.28
N LEU A 238 -5.01 -2.34 -4.11
CA LEU A 238 -3.57 -2.14 -3.92
C LEU A 238 -3.01 -3.27 -3.07
N ILE A 239 -1.98 -3.94 -3.57
CA ILE A 239 -1.36 -5.07 -2.88
C ILE A 239 0.07 -4.70 -2.47
N ASP A 240 0.35 -4.79 -1.17
CA ASP A 240 1.71 -4.68 -0.62
C ASP A 240 2.33 -6.05 -0.46
N THR A 241 3.60 -6.20 -0.86
CA THR A 241 4.30 -7.48 -0.83
C THR A 241 5.49 -7.48 0.12
N SER A 242 5.79 -8.66 0.66
CA SER A 242 7.05 -8.91 1.35
C SER A 242 8.26 -8.70 0.42
N PRO A 243 9.48 -8.55 0.96
CA PRO A 243 10.69 -8.42 0.12
C PRO A 243 11.14 -9.72 -0.53
N THR A 244 10.45 -10.84 -0.29
CA THR A 244 10.80 -12.14 -0.86
C THR A 244 9.92 -12.47 -2.06
N LEU A 245 10.48 -13.16 -3.05
CA LEU A 245 9.71 -13.73 -4.14
C LEU A 245 9.12 -15.08 -3.69
N SER A 246 8.06 -15.00 -2.91
CA SER A 246 7.33 -16.11 -2.30
C SER A 246 6.08 -16.49 -3.10
N TYR A 247 5.35 -17.54 -2.70
CA TYR A 247 4.08 -17.91 -3.32
C TYR A 247 3.05 -16.78 -3.22
N LEU A 248 2.98 -16.07 -2.08
CA LEU A 248 2.10 -14.93 -1.91
C LEU A 248 2.50 -13.77 -2.81
N SER A 249 3.79 -13.44 -2.90
CA SER A 249 4.27 -12.38 -3.80
C SER A 249 4.01 -12.71 -5.27
N LEU A 250 4.19 -13.98 -5.69
CA LEU A 250 3.85 -14.43 -7.03
C LEU A 250 2.35 -14.26 -7.32
N ASN A 251 1.50 -14.65 -6.37
CA ASN A 251 0.06 -14.43 -6.48
C ASN A 251 -0.30 -12.95 -6.64
N ALA A 252 0.37 -12.06 -5.89
CA ALA A 252 0.17 -10.61 -6.02
C ALA A 252 0.54 -10.11 -7.42
N PHE A 253 1.69 -10.54 -7.96
CA PHE A 253 2.14 -10.12 -9.29
C PHE A 253 1.23 -10.69 -10.40
N PHE A 254 0.74 -11.91 -10.26
CA PHE A 254 -0.15 -12.52 -11.25
C PHE A 254 -1.59 -11.99 -11.17
N ALA A 255 -2.06 -11.56 -10.00
CA ALA A 255 -3.36 -10.88 -9.87
C ALA A 255 -3.35 -9.44 -10.40
N ALA A 256 -2.19 -8.79 -10.46
CA ALA A 256 -2.05 -7.38 -10.80
C ALA A 256 -2.32 -7.06 -12.27
N ASP A 257 -2.97 -5.93 -12.51
CA ASP A 257 -3.06 -5.26 -13.81
C ASP A 257 -1.89 -4.28 -14.00
N GLY A 258 -1.36 -3.73 -12.91
CA GLY A 258 -0.22 -2.82 -12.90
C GLY A 258 0.79 -3.14 -11.79
N LEU A 259 2.04 -2.77 -12.00
CA LEU A 259 3.13 -2.96 -11.03
C LEU A 259 3.76 -1.61 -10.68
N ILE A 260 4.09 -1.42 -9.40
CA ILE A 260 4.90 -0.30 -8.92
C ILE A 260 6.13 -0.89 -8.21
N MET A 261 7.32 -0.48 -8.66
CA MET A 261 8.58 -0.87 -8.05
C MET A 261 9.30 0.35 -7.47
N PRO A 262 9.23 0.58 -6.17
CA PRO A 262 10.02 1.62 -5.51
C PRO A 262 11.50 1.22 -5.49
N ILE A 263 12.39 2.12 -5.92
CA ILE A 263 13.85 1.90 -5.94
C ILE A 263 14.55 3.13 -5.36
N PRO A 264 15.30 3.02 -4.27
CA PRO A 264 16.23 4.06 -3.85
C PRO A 264 17.37 4.20 -4.86
N PRO A 265 17.85 5.41 -5.18
CA PRO A 265 18.95 5.63 -6.14
C PRO A 265 20.31 5.27 -5.51
N ARG A 266 20.48 4.01 -5.13
CA ARG A 266 21.70 3.45 -4.55
C ARG A 266 22.16 2.25 -5.37
N GLY A 267 23.46 2.09 -5.57
CA GLY A 267 24.02 1.02 -6.42
C GLY A 267 23.57 -0.38 -6.02
N MET A 268 23.54 -0.69 -4.71
CA MET A 268 23.09 -2.00 -4.21
C MET A 268 21.59 -2.24 -4.45
N ASP A 269 20.77 -1.21 -4.38
CA ASP A 269 19.32 -1.32 -4.62
C ASP A 269 19.05 -1.52 -6.11
N PHE A 270 19.78 -0.83 -6.97
CA PHE A 270 19.73 -1.04 -8.42
C PHE A 270 20.17 -2.46 -8.82
N ALA A 271 21.29 -2.96 -8.28
CA ALA A 271 21.74 -4.33 -8.53
C ALA A 271 20.72 -5.38 -8.07
N SER A 272 20.10 -5.19 -6.90
CA SER A 272 19.01 -6.06 -6.42
C SER A 272 17.79 -6.06 -7.34
N SER A 273 17.46 -4.93 -7.96
CA SER A 273 16.34 -4.86 -8.90
C SER A 273 16.59 -5.68 -10.15
N SER A 274 17.83 -5.73 -10.63
CA SER A 274 18.23 -6.59 -11.76
C SER A 274 18.03 -8.07 -11.43
N GLN A 275 18.47 -8.51 -10.25
CA GLN A 275 18.25 -9.88 -9.79
C GLN A 275 16.78 -10.22 -9.68
N PHE A 276 15.97 -9.32 -9.13
CA PHE A 276 14.53 -9.49 -9.06
C PHE A 276 13.92 -9.75 -10.44
N TRP A 277 14.21 -8.91 -11.43
CA TRP A 277 13.65 -9.06 -12.77
C TRP A 277 14.10 -10.36 -13.45
N THR A 278 15.35 -10.78 -13.26
CA THR A 278 15.87 -12.05 -13.79
C THR A 278 15.11 -13.24 -13.20
N LEU A 279 14.94 -13.28 -11.89
CA LEU A 279 14.20 -14.35 -11.22
C LEU A 279 12.71 -14.34 -11.57
N PHE A 280 12.08 -13.17 -11.52
CA PHE A 280 10.67 -13.03 -11.81
C PHE A 280 10.34 -13.39 -13.27
N SER A 281 11.14 -12.95 -14.25
CA SER A 281 10.92 -13.28 -15.66
C SER A 281 11.06 -14.78 -15.90
N GLY A 282 12.06 -15.44 -15.32
CA GLY A 282 12.22 -16.90 -15.44
C GLY A 282 11.03 -17.67 -14.89
N LEU A 283 10.51 -17.27 -13.72
CA LEU A 283 9.32 -17.89 -13.13
C LEU A 283 8.06 -17.58 -13.96
N ALA A 284 7.88 -16.36 -14.40
CA ALA A 284 6.72 -15.97 -15.22
C ALA A 284 6.70 -16.73 -16.56
N THR A 285 7.85 -16.92 -17.21
CA THR A 285 7.96 -17.73 -18.43
C THR A 285 7.56 -19.18 -18.16
N SER A 286 8.11 -19.80 -17.11
CA SER A 286 7.76 -21.19 -16.76
C SER A 286 6.28 -21.37 -16.43
N ILE A 287 5.67 -20.39 -15.78
CA ILE A 287 4.23 -20.37 -15.49
C ILE A 287 3.42 -20.22 -16.78
N ALA A 288 3.82 -19.33 -17.67
CA ALA A 288 3.14 -19.09 -18.96
C ALA A 288 3.15 -20.33 -19.84
N GLU A 289 4.26 -21.04 -19.92
CA GLU A 289 4.40 -22.33 -20.64
C GLU A 289 3.45 -23.40 -20.08
N GLN A 290 3.36 -23.53 -18.76
CA GLN A 290 2.46 -24.48 -18.10
C GLN A 290 0.98 -24.08 -18.23
N ALA A 291 0.68 -22.78 -18.23
CA ALA A 291 -0.68 -22.26 -18.31
C ALA A 291 -1.24 -22.27 -19.72
N GLY A 292 -0.40 -22.38 -20.76
CA GLY A 292 -0.78 -22.26 -22.18
C GLY A 292 -1.17 -20.85 -22.58
N GLY A 293 -0.65 -19.81 -21.89
CA GLY A 293 -0.93 -18.41 -22.19
C GLY A 293 -0.06 -17.46 -21.40
N GLU A 294 0.17 -16.27 -21.93
CA GLU A 294 0.99 -15.23 -21.30
C GLU A 294 0.16 -14.36 -20.35
N LYS A 295 0.75 -13.99 -19.21
CA LYS A 295 0.27 -12.91 -18.35
C LYS A 295 0.70 -11.58 -18.93
N THR A 296 -0.23 -10.63 -19.04
CA THR A 296 0.05 -9.25 -19.46
C THR A 296 -0.20 -8.27 -18.31
N TRP A 297 0.65 -7.26 -18.19
CA TRP A 297 0.45 -6.12 -17.30
C TRP A 297 0.16 -4.88 -18.15
N LYS A 298 -0.82 -4.10 -17.74
CA LYS A 298 -1.22 -2.88 -18.46
C LYS A 298 -0.21 -1.75 -18.28
N PHE A 299 0.49 -1.73 -17.13
CA PHE A 299 1.59 -0.81 -16.88
C PHE A 299 2.59 -1.36 -15.85
N ILE A 300 3.83 -0.92 -15.96
CA ILE A 300 4.90 -1.17 -14.99
C ILE A 300 5.54 0.18 -14.69
N ASN A 301 5.57 0.55 -13.42
CA ASN A 301 6.15 1.80 -12.93
C ASN A 301 7.35 1.53 -12.04
N VAL A 302 8.44 2.24 -12.30
CA VAL A 302 9.59 2.32 -11.40
C VAL A 302 9.58 3.70 -10.75
N LEU A 303 9.49 3.73 -9.43
CA LEU A 303 9.43 4.95 -8.64
C LEU A 303 10.74 5.16 -7.89
N LEU A 304 11.50 6.20 -8.23
CA LEU A 304 12.63 6.61 -7.41
C LEU A 304 12.13 7.12 -6.06
N CYS A 305 12.65 6.55 -4.99
CA CYS A 305 12.23 6.86 -3.63
C CYS A 305 13.43 7.05 -2.70
N MET A 306 13.20 7.67 -1.53
CA MET A 306 14.24 7.95 -0.53
C MET A 306 15.43 8.74 -1.11
N THR A 307 15.15 9.66 -2.05
CA THR A 307 16.18 10.47 -2.71
C THR A 307 16.69 11.60 -1.80
N GLU A 308 18.01 11.84 -1.79
CA GLU A 308 18.63 12.85 -0.91
C GLU A 308 18.82 14.23 -1.60
N GLY A 309 18.27 14.41 -2.80
CA GLY A 309 18.34 15.67 -3.56
C GLY A 309 19.46 15.69 -4.61
N GLN A 310 19.47 16.76 -5.41
CA GLN A 310 20.34 16.84 -6.60
C GLN A 310 21.84 17.01 -6.31
N GLY A 311 22.23 17.31 -5.07
CA GLY A 311 23.63 17.50 -4.68
C GLY A 311 24.44 16.22 -4.43
N ASN A 312 23.79 15.05 -4.40
CA ASN A 312 24.47 13.78 -4.16
C ASN A 312 24.96 13.16 -5.49
N VAL A 313 26.27 13.27 -5.75
CA VAL A 313 26.90 12.78 -7.00
C VAL A 313 26.65 11.28 -7.21
N ASN A 314 26.76 10.47 -6.15
CA ASN A 314 26.54 9.03 -6.24
C ASN A 314 25.10 8.69 -6.64
N GLU A 315 24.12 9.38 -6.08
CA GLU A 315 22.73 9.18 -6.49
C GLU A 315 22.47 9.64 -7.93
N SER A 316 23.13 10.71 -8.37
CA SER A 316 22.99 11.19 -9.76
C SER A 316 23.43 10.15 -10.78
N VAL A 317 24.53 9.46 -10.52
CA VAL A 317 25.01 8.36 -11.37
C VAL A 317 24.02 7.21 -11.41
N VAL A 318 23.49 6.80 -10.25
CA VAL A 318 22.50 5.69 -10.18
C VAL A 318 21.18 6.08 -10.84
N ARG A 319 20.73 7.35 -10.72
CA ARG A 319 19.55 7.85 -11.45
C ARG A 319 19.70 7.65 -12.97
N GLU A 320 20.87 7.94 -13.52
CA GLU A 320 21.10 7.70 -14.96
C GLU A 320 21.07 6.20 -15.31
N TRP A 321 21.59 5.32 -14.45
CA TRP A 321 21.47 3.87 -14.67
C TRP A 321 20.00 3.43 -14.65
N VAL A 322 19.22 3.90 -13.69
CA VAL A 322 17.78 3.60 -13.60
C VAL A 322 17.05 4.11 -14.84
N LYS A 323 17.35 5.34 -15.28
CA LYS A 323 16.75 5.94 -16.48
C LYS A 323 17.06 5.13 -17.74
N VAL A 324 18.32 4.71 -17.92
CA VAL A 324 18.73 3.88 -19.08
C VAL A 324 18.08 2.49 -19.03
N ALA A 325 18.02 1.87 -17.83
CA ALA A 325 17.51 0.51 -17.69
C ALA A 325 15.99 0.41 -17.81
N TYR A 326 15.26 1.41 -17.31
CA TYR A 326 13.79 1.34 -17.21
C TYR A 326 13.04 2.22 -18.22
N GLY A 327 13.72 3.20 -18.82
CA GLY A 327 13.15 4.02 -19.90
C GLY A 327 11.79 4.63 -19.54
N ASP A 328 10.79 4.32 -20.34
CA ASP A 328 9.40 4.79 -20.20
C ASP A 328 8.65 4.27 -18.94
N LYS A 329 9.18 3.23 -18.30
CA LYS A 329 8.64 2.71 -17.03
C LYS A 329 9.05 3.57 -15.83
N LEU A 330 10.07 4.42 -15.98
CA LEU A 330 10.48 5.33 -14.91
C LEU A 330 9.45 6.44 -14.73
N MET A 331 8.91 6.57 -13.54
CA MET A 331 7.97 7.64 -13.19
C MET A 331 8.67 9.01 -13.22
N SER A 332 7.93 10.04 -13.62
CA SER A 332 8.47 11.40 -13.79
C SER A 332 8.85 12.09 -12.48
N GLY A 333 8.27 11.66 -11.36
CA GLY A 333 8.51 12.19 -10.03
C GLY A 333 9.37 11.28 -9.17
N GLU A 334 10.03 11.86 -8.16
CA GLU A 334 10.82 11.14 -7.16
C GLU A 334 10.28 11.43 -5.76
N ILE A 335 10.28 10.43 -4.88
CA ILE A 335 9.90 10.58 -3.47
C ILE A 335 11.15 10.89 -2.64
N PRO A 336 11.26 12.10 -2.08
CA PRO A 336 12.43 12.47 -1.29
C PRO A 336 12.50 11.68 0.03
N LYS A 337 13.71 11.38 0.48
CA LYS A 337 13.96 10.90 1.84
C LYS A 337 13.64 12.04 2.80
N THR A 338 12.59 11.90 3.57
CA THR A 338 12.15 12.93 4.49
C THR A 338 12.13 12.41 5.93
N VAL A 339 12.42 13.30 6.87
CA VAL A 339 12.22 13.05 8.30
C VAL A 339 10.73 12.78 8.60
N VAL A 340 9.83 13.21 7.72
CA VAL A 340 8.38 12.90 7.80
C VAL A 340 8.14 11.39 7.81
N SER A 341 8.86 10.63 6.99
CA SER A 341 8.77 9.16 6.97
C SER A 341 9.52 8.50 8.13
N SER A 342 10.54 9.16 8.70
CA SER A 342 11.36 8.61 9.79
C SER A 342 10.88 9.03 11.18
N SER A 343 10.34 10.23 11.36
CA SER A 343 9.75 10.69 12.62
C SER A 343 8.35 10.12 12.86
N SER A 344 7.68 9.67 11.81
CA SER A 344 6.42 8.91 11.90
C SER A 344 6.63 7.45 12.30
N GLY A 345 7.87 6.96 12.37
CA GLY A 345 8.18 5.59 12.82
C GLY A 345 7.67 5.25 14.23
N THR A 346 7.44 6.25 15.08
CA THR A 346 6.75 6.09 16.36
C THR A 346 5.23 6.25 16.27
N LYS A 347 4.67 6.72 15.14
CA LYS A 347 3.24 7.00 14.99
C LYS A 347 2.57 6.30 13.80
N PHE A 348 3.24 5.38 13.10
CA PHE A 348 2.68 4.64 11.95
C PHE A 348 1.79 5.53 11.05
N SER A 349 2.33 6.65 10.56
CA SER A 349 1.57 7.63 9.78
C SER A 349 2.27 7.98 8.46
N THR A 350 1.50 8.41 7.48
CA THR A 350 1.97 8.87 6.17
C THR A 350 1.90 10.40 6.08
N VAL A 351 2.33 10.94 4.96
CA VAL A 351 2.17 12.38 4.65
C VAL A 351 0.69 12.80 4.56
N TYR A 352 -0.22 11.87 4.33
CA TYR A 352 -1.66 12.15 4.24
C TYR A 352 -2.34 12.21 5.60
N ASP A 353 -1.81 11.52 6.61
CA ASP A 353 -2.34 11.53 7.98
C ASP A 353 -2.05 12.85 8.72
N ILE A 354 -1.02 13.58 8.28
CA ILE A 354 -0.52 14.74 9.01
C ILE A 354 -1.40 15.96 8.72
N THR A 355 -2.20 16.36 9.69
CA THR A 355 -3.00 17.60 9.65
C THR A 355 -2.23 18.81 10.15
N LYS A 356 -1.29 18.61 11.07
CA LYS A 356 -0.41 19.65 11.61
C LYS A 356 1.00 19.09 11.80
N TYR A 357 1.92 19.51 10.95
CA TYR A 357 3.31 19.09 11.03
C TYR A 357 4.09 19.98 12.00
N THR A 358 4.83 19.35 12.93
CA THR A 358 5.62 20.07 13.94
C THR A 358 7.05 20.40 13.49
N GLY A 359 7.49 19.87 12.34
CA GLY A 359 8.79 20.11 11.75
C GLY A 359 8.76 21.21 10.68
N SER A 360 9.69 21.16 9.72
CA SER A 360 9.75 22.10 8.60
C SER A 360 8.54 21.96 7.68
N ALA A 361 7.71 22.99 7.58
CA ALA A 361 6.57 23.02 6.66
C ALA A 361 7.00 22.78 5.20
N LYS A 362 8.17 23.24 4.80
CA LYS A 362 8.75 23.04 3.47
C LYS A 362 9.01 21.55 3.21
N THR A 363 9.60 20.83 4.17
CA THR A 363 9.90 19.39 4.05
C THR A 363 8.63 18.57 3.90
N TYR A 364 7.61 18.88 4.70
CA TYR A 364 6.29 18.25 4.57
C TYR A 364 5.67 18.51 3.20
N GLN A 365 5.64 19.78 2.78
CA GLN A 365 5.04 20.16 1.50
C GLN A 365 5.75 19.49 0.32
N THR A 366 7.08 19.40 0.34
CA THR A 366 7.86 18.72 -0.70
C THR A 366 7.49 17.23 -0.80
N ALA A 367 7.41 16.53 0.34
CA ALA A 367 7.00 15.13 0.36
C ALA A 367 5.56 14.94 -0.12
N ARG A 368 4.64 15.79 0.33
CA ARG A 368 3.22 15.73 -0.04
C ARG A 368 3.02 15.93 -1.55
N VAL A 369 3.65 16.95 -2.14
CA VAL A 369 3.58 17.23 -3.58
C VAL A 369 4.16 16.08 -4.39
N ALA A 370 5.26 15.45 -3.93
CA ALA A 370 5.87 14.32 -4.60
C ALA A 370 4.92 13.10 -4.64
N TYR A 371 4.26 12.78 -3.52
CA TYR A 371 3.28 11.70 -3.50
C TYR A 371 2.02 12.04 -4.31
N ASP A 372 1.51 13.28 -4.23
CA ASP A 372 0.36 13.72 -5.04
C ASP A 372 0.65 13.57 -6.55
N ALA A 373 1.87 13.92 -7.01
CA ALA A 373 2.28 13.73 -8.40
C ALA A 373 2.37 12.25 -8.80
N ALA A 374 2.89 11.39 -7.91
CA ALA A 374 2.94 9.96 -8.15
C ALA A 374 1.53 9.34 -8.21
N VAL A 375 0.62 9.76 -7.33
CA VAL A 375 -0.79 9.36 -7.35
C VAL A 375 -1.48 9.79 -8.65
N ASP A 376 -1.31 11.04 -9.07
CA ASP A 376 -1.89 11.57 -10.33
C ASP A 376 -1.39 10.76 -11.55
N GLN A 377 -0.12 10.33 -11.56
CA GLN A 377 0.44 9.51 -12.66
C GLN A 377 -0.14 8.10 -12.68
N VAL A 378 -0.24 7.44 -11.54
CA VAL A 378 -0.85 6.09 -11.42
C VAL A 378 -2.34 6.15 -11.75
N GLU A 379 -3.04 7.16 -11.27
CA GLU A 379 -4.47 7.40 -11.55
C GLU A 379 -4.73 7.55 -13.07
N ALA A 380 -3.86 8.29 -13.77
CA ALA A 380 -3.98 8.44 -15.21
C ALA A 380 -3.82 7.09 -15.95
N GLN A 381 -2.95 6.19 -15.47
CA GLN A 381 -2.81 4.85 -16.02
C GLN A 381 -4.02 3.96 -15.72
N ILE A 382 -4.57 4.03 -14.52
CA ILE A 382 -5.80 3.33 -14.13
C ILE A 382 -6.96 3.75 -15.05
N ARG A 383 -7.12 5.04 -15.33
CA ARG A 383 -8.14 5.56 -16.27
C ARG A 383 -7.98 4.97 -17.67
N ARG A 384 -6.75 4.84 -18.16
CA ARG A 384 -6.47 4.23 -19.48
C ARG A 384 -6.89 2.76 -19.52
N VAL A 385 -6.69 2.01 -18.42
CA VAL A 385 -7.16 0.62 -18.34
C VAL A 385 -8.67 0.54 -18.51
N TRP A 386 -9.43 1.46 -17.94
CA TRP A 386 -10.90 1.51 -18.10
C TRP A 386 -11.35 2.08 -19.45
N ALA A 387 -10.59 3.01 -20.03
CA ALA A 387 -10.94 3.61 -21.33
C ALA A 387 -10.89 2.60 -22.50
N LYS A 388 -10.34 1.39 -22.29
CA LYS A 388 -10.24 0.31 -23.31
C LYS A 388 -9.57 0.77 -24.61
N ASP A 389 -8.58 1.68 -24.49
CA ASP A 389 -7.75 2.13 -25.61
C ASP A 389 -6.78 1.04 -26.10
#